data_078826e56a895acb8256cc3f61c970dc
#
_entry.id   078826e56a895acb8256cc3f61c970dc
#
_cell.length_a   1.000
_cell.length_b   1.000
_cell.length_c   1.000
_cell.angle_alpha   90.00
_cell.angle_beta   90.00
_cell.angle_gamma   90.00
#
_symmetry.space_group_name_H-M   'P 1'
#
loop_
_entity.id
_entity.type
_entity.pdbx_description
1 polymer ?
#
loop_
_entity_poly.entity_id
_entity_poly.type
_entity_poly.pdbx_seq_one_letter_code
_entity_poly.pdbx_strand_id
1 'polypeptide(L)'
;CQNFPNLTKLINKFQGSLVSKFSLLLQKDLSKSFVRLEIIGDKKGFWLKPHKDISEKLMTMMIWVNPYEESESLGTDLYDNDFKLVKTIKYLHNNGYFFSSGQDTWHGLELKEIKKERRCIQINYVSFNTDWPVEN
;
A
#
# COMPACT_ATOMS: atom_id res chain seq x y z
N CYS A 1 16.50 -6.58 -7.58
CA CYS A 1 16.75 -6.62 -6.10
C CYS A 1 17.77 -7.67 -5.67
N GLN A 2 18.90 -7.80 -6.41
CA GLN A 2 19.92 -8.80 -6.05
C GLN A 2 20.51 -8.57 -4.66
N ASN A 3 20.55 -7.32 -4.18
CA ASN A 3 21.10 -6.96 -2.87
C ASN A 3 20.09 -7.10 -1.71
N PHE A 4 18.83 -7.45 -1.99
CA PHE A 4 17.76 -7.53 -0.99
C PHE A 4 16.98 -8.84 -1.15
N PRO A 5 17.54 -9.99 -0.70
CA PRO A 5 16.96 -11.30 -0.97
C PRO A 5 15.55 -11.48 -0.38
N ASN A 6 15.24 -10.85 0.74
CA ASN A 6 13.90 -10.94 1.33
C ASN A 6 12.85 -10.16 0.52
N LEU A 7 13.22 -9.01 -0.03
CA LEU A 7 12.34 -8.26 -0.93
C LEU A 7 12.13 -9.02 -2.24
N THR A 8 13.17 -9.64 -2.76
CA THR A 8 13.07 -10.49 -3.96
C THR A 8 12.12 -11.66 -3.74
N LYS A 9 12.21 -12.33 -2.58
CA LYS A 9 11.27 -13.40 -2.22
C LYS A 9 9.84 -12.90 -2.14
N LEU A 10 9.61 -11.73 -1.56
CA LEU A 10 8.29 -11.11 -1.46
C LEU A 10 7.72 -10.81 -2.85
N ILE A 11 8.49 -10.14 -3.70
CA ILE A 11 8.10 -9.85 -5.08
C ILE A 11 7.76 -11.12 -5.84
N ASN A 12 8.59 -12.15 -5.74
CA ASN A 12 8.35 -13.43 -6.42
C ASN A 12 7.04 -14.09 -5.99
N LYS A 13 6.67 -13.99 -4.72
CA LYS A 13 5.37 -14.49 -4.25
C LYS A 13 4.20 -13.74 -4.89
N PHE A 14 4.28 -12.41 -4.95
CA PHE A 14 3.25 -11.59 -5.59
C PHE A 14 3.17 -11.80 -7.09
N GLN A 15 4.28 -12.03 -7.77
CA GLN A 15 4.32 -12.35 -9.21
C GLN A 15 3.90 -13.79 -9.52
N GLY A 16 3.93 -14.68 -8.54
CA GLY A 16 3.68 -16.11 -8.69
C GLY A 16 2.42 -16.58 -7.96
N SER A 17 2.60 -17.26 -6.83
CA SER A 17 1.54 -17.99 -6.12
C SER A 17 0.40 -17.11 -5.60
N LEU A 18 0.62 -15.84 -5.32
CA LEU A 18 -0.40 -14.93 -4.80
C LEU A 18 -1.30 -14.32 -5.88
N VAL A 19 -0.92 -14.36 -7.15
CA VAL A 19 -1.73 -13.79 -8.24
C VAL A 19 -3.11 -14.42 -8.28
N SER A 20 -3.22 -15.74 -8.27
CA SER A 20 -4.50 -16.46 -8.29
C SER A 20 -5.32 -16.18 -7.05
N LYS A 21 -4.67 -16.13 -5.89
CA LYS A 21 -5.35 -15.87 -4.62
C LYS A 21 -5.97 -14.47 -4.57
N PHE A 22 -5.23 -13.44 -4.96
CA PHE A 22 -5.76 -12.07 -5.00
C PHE A 22 -6.75 -11.88 -6.14
N SER A 23 -6.57 -12.52 -7.29
CA SER A 23 -7.57 -12.51 -8.37
C SER A 23 -8.91 -13.01 -7.87
N LEU A 24 -8.91 -14.10 -7.11
CA LEU A 24 -10.14 -14.67 -6.53
C LEU A 24 -10.76 -13.73 -5.48
N LEU A 25 -9.96 -13.23 -4.54
CA LEU A 25 -10.43 -12.35 -3.46
C LEU A 25 -11.00 -11.02 -3.98
N LEU A 26 -10.39 -10.47 -5.01
CA LEU A 26 -10.81 -9.18 -5.58
C LEU A 26 -11.79 -9.32 -6.74
N GLN A 27 -12.08 -10.54 -7.18
CA GLN A 27 -12.92 -10.81 -8.35
C GLN A 27 -12.42 -10.08 -9.60
N LYS A 28 -11.09 -10.08 -9.79
CA LYS A 28 -10.38 -9.47 -10.92
C LYS A 28 -9.35 -10.45 -11.45
N ASP A 29 -9.16 -10.45 -12.77
CA ASP A 29 -8.04 -11.19 -13.39
C ASP A 29 -6.75 -10.35 -13.27
N LEU A 30 -5.83 -10.81 -12.44
CA LEU A 30 -4.53 -10.18 -12.22
C LEU A 30 -3.40 -10.88 -12.99
N SER A 31 -3.70 -11.87 -13.81
CA SER A 31 -2.69 -12.70 -14.52
C SER A 31 -1.82 -11.91 -15.49
N LYS A 32 -2.34 -10.80 -16.02
CA LYS A 32 -1.62 -9.90 -16.95
C LYS A 32 -1.14 -8.62 -16.28
N SER A 33 -1.15 -8.56 -14.96
CA SER A 33 -0.68 -7.41 -14.21
C SER A 33 0.82 -7.48 -13.94
N PHE A 34 1.37 -6.35 -13.52
CA PHE A 34 2.76 -6.20 -13.08
C PHE A 34 2.78 -5.87 -11.61
N VAL A 35 3.78 -6.37 -10.88
CA VAL A 35 3.98 -6.04 -9.46
C VAL A 35 4.84 -4.80 -9.33
N ARG A 36 4.36 -3.83 -8.55
CA ARG A 36 5.12 -2.66 -8.14
C ARG A 36 5.27 -2.69 -6.63
N LEU A 37 6.48 -2.50 -6.14
CA LEU A 37 6.78 -2.44 -4.71
C LEU A 37 7.52 -1.14 -4.40
N GLU A 38 7.05 -0.45 -3.37
CA GLU A 38 7.68 0.76 -2.86
C GLU A 38 7.91 0.62 -1.35
N ILE A 39 9.06 1.10 -0.89
CA ILE A 39 9.36 1.29 0.52
C ILE A 39 9.21 2.78 0.81
N ILE A 40 8.31 3.11 1.72
CA ILE A 40 7.93 4.49 2.01
C ILE A 40 8.29 4.84 3.44
N GLY A 41 8.92 6.02 3.62
CA GLY A 41 9.17 6.60 4.93
C GLY A 41 8.64 8.03 4.98
N ASP A 42 7.65 8.26 5.84
CA ASP A 42 7.02 9.55 6.02
C ASP A 42 7.55 10.23 7.30
N LYS A 43 7.98 11.46 7.16
CA LYS A 43 8.54 12.27 8.24
C LYS A 43 7.49 13.20 8.85
N LYS A 44 7.87 13.88 9.93
CA LYS A 44 7.07 14.90 10.60
C LYS A 44 6.50 15.91 9.59
N GLY A 45 5.21 16.18 9.70
CA GLY A 45 4.50 17.10 8.81
C GLY A 45 3.85 16.45 7.59
N PHE A 46 4.08 15.16 7.38
CA PHE A 46 3.43 14.43 6.29
C PHE A 46 1.91 14.34 6.53
N TRP A 47 1.15 14.56 5.48
CA TRP A 47 -0.28 14.31 5.42
C TRP A 47 -0.68 14.01 3.98
N LEU A 48 -1.82 13.39 3.81
CA LEU A 48 -2.33 13.02 2.49
C LEU A 48 -3.82 13.30 2.45
N LYS A 49 -4.22 14.19 1.54
CA LYS A 49 -5.66 14.52 1.37
C LYS A 49 -6.44 13.28 0.90
N PRO A 50 -7.75 13.22 1.18
CA PRO A 50 -8.61 12.18 0.64
C PRO A 50 -8.46 12.08 -0.88
N HIS A 51 -8.17 10.88 -1.37
CA HIS A 51 -7.99 10.59 -2.79
C HIS A 51 -8.36 9.13 -3.08
N LYS A 52 -8.49 8.82 -4.34
CA LYS A 52 -8.59 7.45 -4.85
C LYS A 52 -7.33 7.13 -5.63
N ASP A 53 -6.96 5.87 -5.64
CA ASP A 53 -5.90 5.41 -6.52
C ASP A 53 -6.35 5.46 -7.98
N ILE A 54 -5.42 5.63 -8.89
CA ILE A 54 -5.69 5.57 -10.34
C ILE A 54 -6.18 4.17 -10.72
N SER A 55 -6.99 4.10 -11.77
CA SER A 55 -7.60 2.84 -12.23
C SER A 55 -6.59 1.79 -12.67
N GLU A 56 -5.40 2.20 -13.08
CA GLU A 56 -4.28 1.34 -13.45
C GLU A 56 -3.70 0.56 -12.26
N LYS A 57 -3.93 1.02 -11.04
CA LYS A 57 -3.65 0.25 -9.82
C LYS A 57 -4.82 -0.69 -9.56
N LEU A 58 -4.68 -1.94 -9.98
CA LEU A 58 -5.72 -2.96 -9.85
C LEU A 58 -5.91 -3.42 -8.41
N MET A 59 -4.85 -3.39 -7.63
CA MET A 59 -4.84 -3.65 -6.19
C MET A 59 -3.80 -2.78 -5.52
N THR A 60 -4.12 -2.28 -4.35
CA THR A 60 -3.15 -1.63 -3.45
C THR A 60 -3.10 -2.39 -2.13
N MET A 61 -1.90 -2.73 -1.69
CA MET A 61 -1.63 -3.32 -0.38
C MET A 61 -0.65 -2.43 0.38
N MET A 62 -0.92 -2.22 1.65
CA MET A 62 -0.03 -1.54 2.58
C MET A 62 0.34 -2.49 3.70
N ILE A 63 1.63 -2.62 3.97
CA ILE A 63 2.16 -3.39 5.10
C ILE A 63 2.92 -2.42 6.00
N TRP A 64 2.50 -2.33 7.26
CA TRP A 64 3.08 -1.40 8.22
C TRP A 64 4.38 -1.94 8.81
N VAL A 65 5.38 -1.07 8.88
CA VAL A 65 6.65 -1.34 9.56
C VAL A 65 6.84 -0.24 10.60
N ASN A 66 6.60 -0.58 11.86
CA ASN A 66 6.61 0.40 12.97
C ASN A 66 7.73 0.12 13.98
N PRO A 67 9.02 0.33 13.61
CA PRO A 67 10.14 0.04 14.51
C PRO A 67 10.30 1.07 15.62
N TYR A 68 9.65 2.23 15.50
CA TYR A 68 9.81 3.36 16.41
C TYR A 68 8.64 3.53 17.38
N GLU A 69 7.72 2.55 17.41
CA GLU A 69 6.54 2.59 18.27
C GLU A 69 5.71 3.89 18.12
N GLU A 70 5.56 4.33 16.88
CA GLU A 70 4.70 5.46 16.54
C GLU A 70 3.23 5.14 16.83
N SER A 71 2.41 6.18 16.96
CA SER A 71 0.98 6.04 17.28
C SER A 71 0.21 5.14 16.29
N GLU A 72 -0.68 4.31 16.80
CA GLU A 72 -1.62 3.52 16.01
C GLU A 72 -2.50 4.35 15.07
N SER A 73 -2.70 5.64 15.37
CA SER A 73 -3.48 6.55 14.54
C SER A 73 -2.84 6.89 13.19
N LEU A 74 -1.56 6.51 12.99
CA LEU A 74 -0.79 6.81 11.78
C LEU A 74 -0.96 5.78 10.65
N GLY A 75 -2.00 4.96 10.67
CA GLY A 75 -2.30 4.04 9.59
C GLY A 75 -2.86 4.74 8.35
N THR A 76 -4.03 4.34 7.91
CA THR A 76 -4.73 4.97 6.79
C THR A 76 -6.12 5.39 7.23
N ASP A 77 -6.48 6.62 6.93
CA ASP A 77 -7.82 7.14 7.14
C ASP A 77 -8.69 6.81 5.92
N LEU A 78 -9.86 6.24 6.18
CA LEU A 78 -10.87 5.92 5.17
C LEU A 78 -12.02 6.91 5.26
N TYR A 79 -12.48 7.38 4.11
CA TYR A 79 -13.52 8.40 4.00
C TYR A 79 -14.72 7.90 3.20
N ASP A 80 -15.89 8.45 3.48
CA ASP A 80 -17.06 8.27 2.62
C ASP A 80 -17.03 9.24 1.41
N ASN A 81 -18.07 9.20 0.58
CA ASN A 81 -18.16 10.06 -0.60
C ASN A 81 -18.34 11.55 -0.29
N ASP A 82 -18.67 11.90 0.94
CA ASP A 82 -18.76 13.28 1.45
C ASP A 82 -17.46 13.72 2.14
N PHE A 83 -16.39 12.93 2.03
CA PHE A 83 -15.08 13.16 2.66
C PHE A 83 -15.11 13.18 4.18
N LYS A 84 -16.09 12.51 4.78
CA LYS A 84 -16.13 12.32 6.22
C LYS A 84 -15.33 11.08 6.61
N LEU A 85 -14.56 11.19 7.67
CA LEU A 85 -13.79 10.08 8.23
C LEU A 85 -14.73 8.99 8.72
N VAL A 86 -14.57 7.79 8.18
CA VAL A 86 -15.36 6.60 8.56
C VAL A 86 -14.57 5.71 9.50
N LYS A 87 -13.29 5.50 9.22
CA LYS A 87 -12.44 4.58 9.96
C LYS A 87 -10.97 4.90 9.72
N THR A 88 -10.15 4.69 10.75
CA THR A 88 -8.69 4.65 10.60
C THR A 88 -8.22 3.22 10.73
N ILE A 89 -7.52 2.73 9.70
CA ILE A 89 -6.80 1.45 9.78
C ILE A 89 -5.58 1.67 10.65
N LYS A 90 -5.45 0.88 11.70
CA LYS A 90 -4.40 1.07 12.70
C LYS A 90 -3.01 0.79 12.14
N TYR A 91 -2.07 1.65 12.51
CA TYR A 91 -0.64 1.52 12.21
C TYR A 91 0.01 0.56 13.23
N LEU A 92 -0.10 -0.74 12.96
CA LEU A 92 0.46 -1.79 13.79
C LEU A 92 1.56 -2.52 13.04
N HIS A 93 2.68 -2.75 13.71
CA HIS A 93 3.82 -3.44 13.10
C HIS A 93 3.42 -4.81 12.52
N ASN A 94 3.86 -5.09 11.30
CA ASN A 94 3.60 -6.33 10.56
C ASN A 94 2.11 -6.61 10.28
N ASN A 95 1.27 -5.60 10.33
CA ASN A 95 -0.11 -5.63 9.89
C ASN A 95 -0.27 -4.77 8.63
N GLY A 96 -1.41 -4.87 8.01
CA GLY A 96 -1.70 -4.08 6.83
C GLY A 96 -3.11 -4.32 6.32
N TYR A 97 -3.36 -3.84 5.13
CA TYR A 97 -4.62 -4.01 4.44
C TYR A 97 -4.40 -4.01 2.93
N PHE A 98 -5.38 -4.48 2.20
CA PHE A 98 -5.40 -4.37 0.74
C PHE A 98 -6.80 -4.06 0.25
N PHE A 99 -6.88 -3.44 -0.90
CA PHE A 99 -8.14 -3.11 -1.55
C PHE A 99 -8.01 -3.09 -3.06
N SER A 100 -9.16 -3.26 -3.72
CA SER A 100 -9.32 -3.02 -5.15
C SER A 100 -9.71 -1.58 -5.37
N SER A 101 -9.02 -0.86 -6.26
CA SER A 101 -9.39 0.51 -6.62
C SER A 101 -10.81 0.58 -7.17
N GLY A 102 -11.58 1.55 -6.73
CA GLY A 102 -12.95 1.78 -7.13
C GLY A 102 -13.38 3.23 -6.97
N GLN A 103 -14.64 3.52 -7.30
CA GLN A 103 -15.18 4.88 -7.22
C GLN A 103 -15.31 5.40 -5.79
N ASP A 104 -15.46 4.51 -4.82
CA ASP A 104 -15.75 4.83 -3.42
C ASP A 104 -14.57 4.60 -2.47
N THR A 105 -13.38 4.31 -3.00
CA THR A 105 -12.20 3.98 -2.20
C THR A 105 -11.39 5.20 -1.76
N TRP A 106 -12.08 6.19 -1.18
CA TRP A 106 -11.45 7.40 -0.66
C TRP A 106 -10.61 7.11 0.57
N HIS A 107 -9.35 7.48 0.53
CA HIS A 107 -8.42 7.27 1.62
C HIS A 107 -7.36 8.37 1.67
N GLY A 108 -6.72 8.49 2.80
CA GLY A 108 -5.66 9.47 3.03
C GLY A 108 -5.07 9.34 4.42
N LEU A 109 -4.46 10.42 4.88
CA LEU A 109 -3.96 10.53 6.24
C LEU A 109 -4.07 11.98 6.69
N GLU A 110 -4.90 12.25 7.69
CA GLU A 110 -4.97 13.55 8.32
C GLU A 110 -3.64 13.92 8.95
N LEU A 111 -3.35 15.21 9.05
CA LEU A 111 -2.15 15.68 9.73
C LEU A 111 -2.16 15.24 11.18
N LYS A 112 -1.19 14.41 11.57
CA LYS A 112 -1.00 13.89 12.91
C LYS A 112 0.48 13.97 13.27
N GLU A 113 0.80 13.89 14.56
CA GLU A 113 2.19 13.88 15.00
C GLU A 113 2.89 12.59 14.57
N ILE A 114 3.96 12.73 13.80
CA ILE A 114 4.95 11.69 13.55
C ILE A 114 6.20 12.07 14.34
N LYS A 115 6.57 11.29 15.35
CA LYS A 115 7.70 11.59 16.22
C LYS A 115 9.03 11.39 15.50
N LYS A 116 9.18 10.28 14.80
CA LYS A 116 10.41 9.88 14.11
C LYS A 116 10.18 9.58 12.64
N GLU A 117 9.46 8.52 12.34
CA GLU A 117 9.18 8.11 10.96
C GLU A 117 8.06 7.08 10.91
N ARG A 118 7.13 7.27 9.97
CA ARG A 118 6.11 6.29 9.62
C ARG A 118 6.58 5.51 8.41
N ARG A 119 6.78 4.20 8.56
CA ARG A 119 7.28 3.33 7.49
C ARG A 119 6.23 2.34 7.02
N CYS A 120 6.22 2.11 5.72
CA CYS A 120 5.39 1.06 5.14
C CYS A 120 6.01 0.49 3.86
N ILE A 121 5.53 -0.68 3.50
CA ILE A 121 5.77 -1.29 2.20
C ILE A 121 4.45 -1.22 1.44
N GLN A 122 4.47 -0.60 0.27
CA GLN A 122 3.32 -0.58 -0.63
C GLN A 122 3.55 -1.56 -1.77
N ILE A 123 2.56 -2.41 -2.02
CA ILE A 123 2.59 -3.36 -3.12
C ILE A 123 1.34 -3.13 -3.96
N ASN A 124 1.53 -3.00 -5.27
CA ASN A 124 0.44 -2.87 -6.22
C ASN A 124 0.52 -3.95 -7.29
N TYR A 125 -0.64 -4.43 -7.73
CA TYR A 125 -0.80 -4.99 -9.06
C TYR A 125 -1.25 -3.85 -9.97
N VAL A 126 -0.49 -3.62 -11.04
CA VAL A 126 -0.75 -2.53 -12.00
C VAL A 126 -0.89 -3.06 -13.42
N SER A 127 -1.64 -2.33 -14.24
CA SER A 127 -1.94 -2.74 -15.62
C SER A 127 -0.83 -2.37 -16.63
N PHE A 128 0.17 -1.61 -16.21
CA PHE A 128 1.27 -1.17 -17.07
C PHE A 128 2.60 -1.80 -16.64
N ASN A 129 3.54 -1.91 -17.58
CA ASN A 129 4.86 -2.46 -17.28
C ASN A 129 5.62 -1.51 -16.34
N THR A 130 6.09 -2.07 -15.23
CA THR A 130 6.83 -1.37 -14.18
C THR A 130 8.33 -1.67 -14.20
N ASP A 131 8.89 -1.96 -15.36
CA ASP A 131 10.34 -2.11 -15.53
C ASP A 131 11.03 -0.77 -15.23
N TRP A 132 10.98 -0.42 -13.96
CA TRP A 132 11.84 0.64 -13.44
C TRP A 132 13.27 0.13 -13.50
N PRO A 133 14.20 0.88 -14.07
CA PRO A 133 15.61 0.55 -13.87
C PRO A 133 15.83 0.57 -12.36
N VAL A 134 16.09 -0.61 -11.80
CA VAL A 134 16.56 -0.71 -10.43
C VAL A 134 17.96 -0.10 -10.47
N GLU A 135 18.06 1.15 -10.08
CA GLU A 135 19.35 1.76 -9.86
C GLU A 135 20.05 0.94 -8.77
N ASN A 136 21.11 0.31 -9.17
CA ASN A 136 21.99 -0.45 -8.29
C ASN A 136 22.73 0.47 -7.33
#